data_b7b3b29132a6c9aa5080d856cc43f905
#
_entry.id   b7b3b29132a6c9aa5080d856cc43f905
#
_cell.length_a   1.000
_cell.length_b   1.000
_cell.length_c   1.000
_cell.angle_alpha   90.00
_cell.angle_beta   90.00
_cell.angle_gamma   90.00
#
_symmetry.space_group_name_H-M   'P 1'
#
loop_
_entity.id
_entity.type
_entity.pdbx_description
1 polymer ?
#
loop_
_entity_poly.entity_id
_entity_poly.type
_entity_poly.pdbx_seq_one_letter_code
_entity_poly.pdbx_strand_id
1 'polypeptide(L)'
;MPIDGVNHLKVVEEMKLLGIVFQSNMKWFANTSKLWQNGYGRLWMLRNLKKYGACISDLIDIYIKQCRCVLELAAPVWSPGLTEAESKQLERVQKSAFSIILGRKYTSYSQALTELKMESLKDRRLNLCTSFAIKSQKHEKFQNWFEFSDQSTPTTTTFQPVTYRTKRYRNSPLPYLTNLLNGAYWWQPMKYSYLNVRGGL
;
A
#
# COMPACT_ATOMS: atom_id res chain seq x y z
N MET A 1 -2.45 22.78 29.02
CA MET A 1 -2.51 22.30 30.43
C MET A 1 -1.78 20.98 30.49
N PRO A 2 -0.77 20.81 31.35
CA PRO A 2 -0.19 19.50 31.60
C PRO A 2 -1.25 18.63 32.28
N ILE A 3 -1.41 17.41 31.81
CA ILE A 3 -2.25 16.42 32.47
C ILE A 3 -1.45 15.96 33.69
N ASP A 4 -1.89 16.33 34.88
CA ASP A 4 -1.27 15.88 36.13
C ASP A 4 -1.26 14.35 36.19
N GLY A 5 -0.09 13.77 36.39
CA GLY A 5 0.12 12.32 36.49
C GLY A 5 0.90 11.68 35.34
N VAL A 6 1.33 12.41 34.30
CA VAL A 6 2.04 11.85 33.14
C VAL A 6 3.53 12.28 33.11
N ASN A 7 4.15 12.40 34.26
CA ASN A 7 5.53 12.86 34.37
C ASN A 7 6.62 11.89 33.84
N HIS A 8 6.26 10.78 33.18
CA HIS A 8 7.23 9.77 32.75
C HIS A 8 7.08 9.31 31.28
N LEU A 9 6.36 10.05 30.43
CA LEU A 9 6.31 9.72 29.02
C LEU A 9 7.61 10.15 28.33
N LYS A 10 8.37 9.16 27.87
CA LYS A 10 9.59 9.40 27.09
C LYS A 10 9.22 9.86 25.68
N VAL A 11 9.66 11.04 25.30
CA VAL A 11 9.56 11.49 23.91
C VAL A 11 10.57 10.70 23.09
N VAL A 12 10.13 10.02 22.04
CA VAL A 12 10.96 9.23 21.14
C VAL A 12 10.86 9.79 19.72
N GLU A 13 11.94 9.72 18.97
CA GLU A 13 11.96 10.16 17.57
C GLU A 13 11.29 9.13 16.63
N GLU A 14 11.37 7.87 16.97
CA GLU A 14 10.77 6.76 16.22
C GLU A 14 10.04 5.81 17.15
N MET A 15 8.88 5.34 16.70
CA MET A 15 8.07 4.36 17.40
C MET A 15 7.57 3.29 16.42
N LYS A 16 7.69 2.03 16.80
CA LYS A 16 7.12 0.91 16.05
C LYS A 16 5.77 0.51 16.62
N LEU A 17 4.73 0.61 15.79
CA LEU A 17 3.36 0.21 16.14
C LEU A 17 2.81 -0.73 15.08
N LEU A 18 2.34 -1.91 15.47
CA LEU A 18 1.76 -2.93 14.57
C LEU A 18 2.58 -3.20 13.29
N GLY A 19 3.91 -3.18 13.43
CA GLY A 19 4.83 -3.45 12.32
C GLY A 19 5.24 -2.23 11.50
N ILE A 20 4.60 -1.07 11.71
CA ILE A 20 4.90 0.20 11.03
C ILE A 20 5.81 1.04 11.92
N VAL A 21 6.77 1.71 11.31
CA VAL A 21 7.66 2.67 11.99
C VAL A 21 7.14 4.08 11.76
N PHE A 22 6.72 4.72 12.84
CA PHE A 22 6.33 6.12 12.87
C PHE A 22 7.50 6.98 13.31
N GLN A 23 7.72 8.08 12.61
CA GLN A 23 8.70 9.11 12.98
C GLN A 23 7.99 10.35 13.52
N SER A 24 8.61 11.04 14.49
CA SER A 24 8.08 12.27 15.09
C SER A 24 7.76 13.37 14.05
N ASN A 25 8.52 13.38 12.96
CA ASN A 25 8.31 14.31 11.84
C ASN A 25 7.25 13.84 10.83
N MET A 26 6.57 12.69 11.09
CA MET A 26 5.58 12.07 10.20
C MET A 26 6.07 11.79 8.78
N LYS A 27 7.38 11.62 8.58
CA LYS A 27 7.96 11.13 7.34
C LYS A 27 7.98 9.60 7.36
N TRP A 28 8.01 9.00 6.18
CA TRP A 28 7.93 7.55 6.04
C TRP A 28 9.25 6.88 5.68
N PHE A 29 10.34 7.63 5.69
CA PHE A 29 11.66 7.13 5.30
C PHE A 29 12.12 5.94 6.15
N ALA A 30 11.98 5.99 7.48
CA ALA A 30 12.38 4.88 8.35
C ALA A 30 11.52 3.64 8.08
N ASN A 31 10.19 3.81 7.93
CA ASN A 31 9.29 2.72 7.57
C ASN A 31 9.64 2.11 6.21
N THR A 32 9.81 2.93 5.19
CA THR A 32 10.15 2.49 3.82
C THR A 32 11.49 1.77 3.78
N SER A 33 12.50 2.28 4.49
CA SER A 33 13.81 1.62 4.62
C SER A 33 13.68 0.25 5.26
N LYS A 34 12.86 0.13 6.31
CA LYS A 34 12.61 -1.15 6.97
C LYS A 34 11.88 -2.14 6.06
N LEU A 35 10.85 -1.69 5.35
CA LEU A 35 10.13 -2.53 4.38
C LEU A 35 11.06 -3.01 3.26
N TRP A 36 11.89 -2.11 2.73
CA TRP A 36 12.88 -2.42 1.72
C TRP A 36 13.88 -3.48 2.19
N GLN A 37 14.48 -3.28 3.38
CA GLN A 37 15.42 -4.25 3.98
C GLN A 37 14.77 -5.63 4.16
N ASN A 38 13.57 -5.67 4.72
CA ASN A 38 12.82 -6.91 4.94
C ASN A 38 12.48 -7.60 3.61
N GLY A 39 12.06 -6.84 2.60
CA GLY A 39 11.76 -7.35 1.27
C GLY A 39 12.99 -7.95 0.59
N TYR A 40 14.10 -7.21 0.59
CA TYR A 40 15.37 -7.70 0.04
C TYR A 40 15.91 -8.95 0.75
N GLY A 41 15.83 -8.97 2.09
CA GLY A 41 16.23 -10.14 2.87
C GLY A 41 15.49 -11.41 2.46
N ARG A 42 14.21 -11.29 2.10
CA ARG A 42 13.39 -12.43 1.66
C ARG A 42 13.70 -12.93 0.24
N LEU A 43 14.36 -12.13 -0.59
CA LEU A 43 14.78 -12.56 -1.92
C LEU A 43 15.80 -13.71 -1.89
N TRP A 44 16.50 -13.88 -0.77
CA TRP A 44 17.37 -15.04 -0.57
C TRP A 44 16.60 -16.36 -0.73
N MET A 45 15.39 -16.44 -0.17
CA MET A 45 14.53 -17.62 -0.30
C MET A 45 14.22 -17.93 -1.77
N LEU A 46 13.85 -16.92 -2.57
CA LEU A 46 13.60 -17.10 -4.01
C LEU A 46 14.82 -17.61 -4.76
N ARG A 47 16.02 -17.10 -4.43
CA ARG A 47 17.27 -17.56 -5.07
C ARG A 47 17.53 -19.03 -4.76
N ASN A 48 17.36 -19.44 -3.52
CA ASN A 48 17.58 -20.82 -3.12
C ASN A 48 16.58 -21.77 -3.77
N LEU A 49 15.28 -21.46 -3.71
CA LEU A 49 14.25 -22.30 -4.33
C LEU A 49 14.46 -22.45 -5.83
N LYS A 50 14.84 -21.35 -6.51
CA LYS A 50 15.19 -21.42 -7.92
C LYS A 50 16.41 -22.30 -8.18
N LYS A 51 17.44 -22.22 -7.34
CA LYS A 51 18.61 -23.09 -7.42
C LYS A 51 18.26 -24.57 -7.30
N TYR A 52 17.24 -24.89 -6.49
CA TYR A 52 16.73 -26.27 -6.32
C TYR A 52 15.68 -26.67 -7.38
N GLY A 53 15.48 -25.86 -8.42
CA GLY A 53 14.63 -26.22 -9.54
C GLY A 53 13.14 -25.92 -9.36
N ALA A 54 12.76 -25.08 -8.40
CA ALA A 54 11.36 -24.66 -8.25
C ALA A 54 10.82 -24.01 -9.54
N CYS A 55 9.59 -24.35 -9.91
CA CYS A 55 8.97 -23.82 -11.11
C CYS A 55 8.59 -22.34 -10.96
N ILE A 56 8.33 -21.67 -12.08
CA ILE A 56 8.02 -20.24 -12.08
C ILE A 56 6.75 -19.95 -11.28
N SER A 57 5.73 -20.79 -11.36
CA SER A 57 4.47 -20.65 -10.61
C SER A 57 4.72 -20.65 -9.09
N ASP A 58 5.53 -21.58 -8.61
CA ASP A 58 5.84 -21.70 -7.18
C ASP A 58 6.64 -20.48 -6.70
N LEU A 59 7.59 -20.01 -7.52
CA LEU A 59 8.38 -18.82 -7.20
C LEU A 59 7.51 -17.56 -7.14
N ILE A 60 6.51 -17.42 -8.01
CA ILE A 60 5.53 -16.33 -7.98
C ILE A 60 4.71 -16.41 -6.70
N ASP A 61 4.20 -17.58 -6.35
CA ASP A 61 3.41 -17.80 -5.14
C ASP A 61 4.18 -17.44 -3.88
N ILE A 62 5.43 -17.85 -3.79
CA ILE A 62 6.31 -17.52 -2.68
C ILE A 62 6.63 -16.03 -2.64
N TYR A 63 6.88 -15.42 -3.80
CA TYR A 63 7.05 -13.97 -3.86
C TYR A 63 5.83 -13.23 -3.30
N ILE A 64 4.64 -13.61 -3.72
CA ILE A 64 3.38 -13.00 -3.26
C ILE A 64 3.21 -13.17 -1.75
N LYS A 65 3.39 -14.39 -1.25
CA LYS A 65 3.12 -14.75 0.14
C LYS A 65 4.20 -14.27 1.12
N GLN A 66 5.45 -14.21 0.68
CA GLN A 66 6.58 -13.92 1.56
C GLN A 66 7.21 -12.54 1.36
N CYS A 67 7.35 -12.08 0.11
CA CYS A 67 8.01 -10.81 -0.16
C CYS A 67 7.02 -9.66 -0.29
N ARG A 68 6.01 -9.82 -1.16
CA ARG A 68 5.06 -8.74 -1.47
C ARG A 68 4.20 -8.37 -0.26
N CYS A 69 3.74 -9.36 0.52
CA CYS A 69 2.92 -9.09 1.70
C CYS A 69 3.58 -8.13 2.69
N VAL A 70 4.91 -8.18 2.83
CA VAL A 70 5.65 -7.25 3.69
C VAL A 70 5.70 -5.85 3.11
N LEU A 71 5.87 -5.74 1.78
CA LEU A 71 5.93 -4.46 1.08
C LEU A 71 4.56 -3.76 0.99
N GLU A 72 3.48 -4.49 1.21
CA GLU A 72 2.10 -4.00 1.18
C GLU A 72 1.49 -3.82 2.59
N LEU A 73 2.21 -4.21 3.66
CA LEU A 73 1.70 -4.17 5.02
C LEU A 73 1.19 -2.76 5.38
N ALA A 74 -0.11 -2.67 5.70
CA ALA A 74 -0.78 -1.42 6.06
C ALA A 74 -0.53 -0.25 5.08
N ALA A 75 -0.42 -0.55 3.79
CA ALA A 75 -0.16 0.45 2.73
C ALA A 75 -1.04 1.70 2.80
N PRO A 76 -2.34 1.65 3.14
CA PRO A 76 -3.17 2.85 3.27
C PRO A 76 -2.69 3.88 4.29
N VAL A 77 -1.92 3.45 5.30
CA VAL A 77 -1.42 4.35 6.35
C VAL A 77 -0.25 5.20 5.88
N TRP A 78 0.68 4.63 5.13
CA TRP A 78 1.96 5.27 4.81
C TRP A 78 2.15 5.58 3.31
N SER A 79 1.49 4.82 2.43
CA SER A 79 1.67 4.96 0.99
C SER A 79 1.32 6.34 0.42
N PRO A 80 0.26 7.03 0.92
CA PRO A 80 -0.06 8.38 0.44
C PRO A 80 1.05 9.41 0.67
N GLY A 81 1.81 9.24 1.75
CA GLY A 81 2.88 10.16 2.16
C GLY A 81 4.25 9.87 1.55
N LEU A 82 4.38 8.85 0.69
CA LEU A 82 5.65 8.50 0.07
C LEU A 82 6.15 9.55 -0.91
N THR A 83 7.45 9.76 -0.90
CA THR A 83 8.15 10.44 -1.99
C THR A 83 8.31 9.50 -3.19
N GLU A 84 8.53 10.06 -4.37
CA GLU A 84 8.80 9.27 -5.58
C GLU A 84 10.07 8.41 -5.44
N ALA A 85 11.09 8.91 -4.72
CA ALA A 85 12.32 8.17 -4.45
C ALA A 85 12.04 6.93 -3.59
N GLU A 86 11.26 7.06 -2.52
CA GLU A 86 10.85 5.95 -1.65
C GLU A 86 10.00 4.93 -2.41
N SER A 87 9.05 5.39 -3.23
CA SER A 87 8.25 4.52 -4.08
C SER A 87 9.12 3.71 -5.04
N LYS A 88 10.10 4.35 -5.71
CA LYS A 88 11.06 3.67 -6.58
C LYS A 88 11.96 2.69 -5.82
N GLN A 89 12.30 2.98 -4.56
CA GLN A 89 13.09 2.10 -3.71
C GLN A 89 12.36 0.78 -3.44
N LEU A 90 11.07 0.85 -3.11
CA LEU A 90 10.24 -0.36 -2.93
C LEU A 90 10.09 -1.14 -4.24
N GLU A 91 9.89 -0.44 -5.34
CA GLU A 91 9.75 -1.05 -6.68
C GLU A 91 11.01 -1.85 -7.09
N ARG A 92 12.21 -1.43 -6.64
CA ARG A 92 13.45 -2.18 -6.89
C ARG A 92 13.43 -3.58 -6.30
N VAL A 93 12.73 -3.80 -5.18
CA VAL A 93 12.60 -5.15 -4.59
C VAL A 93 11.82 -6.06 -5.53
N GLN A 94 10.70 -5.59 -6.08
CA GLN A 94 9.92 -6.35 -7.07
C GLN A 94 10.69 -6.62 -8.35
N LYS A 95 11.41 -5.62 -8.86
CA LYS A 95 12.28 -5.80 -10.03
C LYS A 95 13.33 -6.89 -9.81
N SER A 96 13.97 -6.88 -8.65
CA SER A 96 14.94 -7.90 -8.26
C SER A 96 14.31 -9.28 -8.11
N ALA A 97 13.10 -9.37 -7.53
CA ALA A 97 12.36 -10.61 -7.45
C ALA A 97 12.05 -11.18 -8.85
N PHE A 98 11.56 -10.35 -9.77
CA PHE A 98 11.24 -10.78 -11.13
C PHE A 98 12.47 -11.20 -11.93
N SER A 99 13.58 -10.49 -11.75
CA SER A 99 14.86 -10.90 -12.33
C SER A 99 15.32 -12.27 -11.80
N ILE A 100 15.09 -12.57 -10.54
CA ILE A 100 15.36 -13.91 -9.97
C ILE A 100 14.40 -14.92 -10.60
N ILE A 101 13.11 -14.66 -10.63
CA ILE A 101 12.07 -15.60 -11.11
C ILE A 101 12.31 -15.94 -12.58
N LEU A 102 12.44 -14.95 -13.45
CA LEU A 102 12.60 -15.14 -14.90
C LEU A 102 14.03 -15.55 -15.30
N GLY A 103 15.05 -15.12 -14.54
CA GLY A 103 16.44 -15.40 -14.83
C GLY A 103 16.87 -14.86 -16.20
N ARG A 104 17.31 -15.71 -17.11
CA ARG A 104 17.78 -15.31 -18.45
C ARG A 104 16.68 -14.70 -19.33
N LYS A 105 15.40 -14.98 -19.04
CA LYS A 105 14.26 -14.41 -19.77
C LYS A 105 13.92 -12.98 -19.33
N TYR A 106 14.49 -12.50 -18.23
CA TYR A 106 14.25 -11.14 -17.77
C TYR A 106 14.93 -10.12 -18.69
N THR A 107 14.17 -9.31 -19.38
CA THR A 107 14.67 -8.23 -20.26
C THR A 107 14.37 -6.86 -19.70
N SER A 108 13.11 -6.60 -19.32
CA SER A 108 12.67 -5.34 -18.75
C SER A 108 11.60 -5.54 -17.68
N TYR A 109 11.43 -4.55 -16.82
CA TYR A 109 10.41 -4.64 -15.78
C TYR A 109 8.98 -4.65 -16.33
N SER A 110 8.71 -3.83 -17.36
CA SER A 110 7.40 -3.77 -18.01
C SER A 110 7.02 -5.10 -18.66
N GLN A 111 7.97 -5.73 -19.35
CA GLN A 111 7.75 -7.04 -19.93
C GLN A 111 7.54 -8.11 -18.85
N ALA A 112 8.32 -8.08 -17.77
CA ALA A 112 8.18 -9.02 -16.66
C ALA A 112 6.80 -8.89 -15.98
N LEU A 113 6.24 -7.68 -15.83
CA LEU A 113 4.89 -7.48 -15.33
C LEU A 113 3.85 -8.19 -16.22
N THR A 114 3.96 -8.05 -17.53
CA THR A 114 3.06 -8.68 -18.50
C THR A 114 3.20 -10.21 -18.48
N GLU A 115 4.45 -10.72 -18.54
CA GLU A 115 4.75 -12.15 -18.59
C GLU A 115 4.28 -12.87 -17.32
N LEU A 116 4.52 -12.27 -16.16
CA LEU A 116 4.11 -12.83 -14.86
C LEU A 116 2.65 -12.48 -14.50
N LYS A 117 1.94 -11.72 -15.34
CA LYS A 117 0.57 -11.23 -15.11
C LYS A 117 0.43 -10.51 -13.76
N MET A 118 1.38 -9.66 -13.44
CA MET A 118 1.45 -8.95 -12.18
C MET A 118 1.37 -7.43 -12.37
N GLU A 119 0.87 -6.74 -11.33
CA GLU A 119 0.84 -5.29 -11.28
C GLU A 119 2.12 -4.75 -10.64
N SER A 120 2.44 -3.46 -10.91
CA SER A 120 3.49 -2.77 -10.19
C SER A 120 3.11 -2.61 -8.70
N LEU A 121 4.09 -2.49 -7.80
CA LEU A 121 3.79 -2.20 -6.39
C LEU A 121 3.10 -0.85 -6.22
N LYS A 122 3.35 0.11 -7.12
CA LYS A 122 2.68 1.42 -7.09
C LYS A 122 1.19 1.27 -7.36
N ASP A 123 0.80 0.53 -8.41
CA ASP A 123 -0.60 0.29 -8.76
C ASP A 123 -1.28 -0.56 -7.69
N ARG A 124 -0.58 -1.56 -7.16
CA ARG A 124 -1.05 -2.38 -6.05
C ARG A 124 -1.37 -1.55 -4.81
N ARG A 125 -0.48 -0.64 -4.41
CA ARG A 125 -0.71 0.25 -3.27
C ARG A 125 -1.91 1.16 -3.50
N LEU A 126 -2.07 1.69 -4.71
CA LEU A 126 -3.25 2.47 -5.10
C LEU A 126 -4.52 1.64 -4.94
N ASN A 127 -4.54 0.41 -5.47
CA ASN A 127 -5.68 -0.50 -5.35
C ASN A 127 -6.01 -0.85 -3.89
N LEU A 128 -4.99 -1.04 -3.05
CA LEU A 128 -5.17 -1.29 -1.62
C LEU A 128 -5.76 -0.07 -0.89
N CYS A 129 -5.29 1.13 -1.19
CA CYS A 129 -5.83 2.38 -0.64
C CYS A 129 -7.29 2.58 -1.07
N THR A 130 -7.61 2.37 -2.34
CA THR A 130 -8.97 2.49 -2.87
C THR A 130 -9.91 1.47 -2.22
N SER A 131 -9.49 0.22 -2.14
CA SER A 131 -10.27 -0.85 -1.50
C SER A 131 -10.48 -0.58 -0.01
N PHE A 132 -9.47 -0.04 0.68
CA PHE A 132 -9.60 0.36 2.08
C PHE A 132 -10.58 1.52 2.24
N ALA A 133 -10.50 2.55 1.40
CA ALA A 133 -11.42 3.68 1.44
C ALA A 133 -12.89 3.25 1.27
N ILE A 134 -13.17 2.40 0.26
CA ILE A 134 -14.52 1.87 0.01
C ILE A 134 -15.03 1.03 1.20
N LYS A 135 -14.18 0.20 1.79
CA LYS A 135 -14.55 -0.61 2.96
C LYS A 135 -14.78 0.26 4.20
N SER A 136 -13.92 1.25 4.41
CA SER A 136 -14.02 2.16 5.56
C SER A 136 -15.30 3.00 5.52
N GLN A 137 -15.70 3.46 4.34
CA GLN A 137 -16.96 4.18 4.15
C GLN A 137 -18.19 3.37 4.60
N LYS A 138 -18.16 2.05 4.37
CA LYS A 138 -19.27 1.15 4.71
C LYS A 138 -19.25 0.69 6.17
N HIS A 139 -18.18 0.94 6.91
CA HIS A 139 -17.99 0.42 8.25
C HIS A 139 -18.44 1.46 9.30
N GLU A 140 -19.35 1.09 10.19
CA GLU A 140 -19.95 1.98 11.22
C GLU A 140 -18.95 2.83 12.00
N LYS A 141 -17.79 2.24 12.38
CA LYS A 141 -16.75 2.97 13.15
C LYS A 141 -16.03 4.06 12.35
N PHE A 142 -16.12 4.04 11.02
CA PHE A 142 -15.38 4.94 10.14
C PHE A 142 -16.28 5.82 9.29
N GLN A 143 -17.62 5.70 9.43
CA GLN A 143 -18.58 6.52 8.66
C GLN A 143 -18.32 8.01 8.81
N ASN A 144 -18.01 8.45 10.05
CA ASN A 144 -17.72 9.85 10.35
C ASN A 144 -16.40 10.38 9.75
N TRP A 145 -15.61 9.53 9.11
CA TRP A 145 -14.39 9.96 8.42
C TRP A 145 -14.67 10.63 7.08
N PHE A 146 -15.84 10.32 6.50
CA PHE A 146 -16.22 10.73 5.16
C PHE A 146 -17.60 11.39 5.20
N GLU A 147 -17.63 12.71 5.31
CA GLU A 147 -18.87 13.47 5.28
C GLU A 147 -19.33 13.66 3.84
N PHE A 148 -20.64 13.55 3.61
CA PHE A 148 -21.20 13.82 2.30
C PHE A 148 -21.18 15.32 1.99
N SER A 149 -20.95 15.68 0.74
CA SER A 149 -21.06 17.05 0.27
C SER A 149 -22.53 17.41 0.05
N ASP A 150 -22.91 18.66 0.33
CA ASP A 150 -24.23 19.20 0.02
C ASP A 150 -24.53 19.19 -1.49
N GLN A 151 -23.50 19.07 -2.33
CA GLN A 151 -23.62 18.94 -3.78
C GLN A 151 -23.84 17.50 -4.26
N SER A 152 -24.01 16.55 -3.36
CA SER A 152 -24.28 15.15 -3.72
C SER A 152 -25.68 15.03 -4.32
N THR A 153 -25.76 14.40 -5.50
CA THR A 153 -27.03 14.06 -6.17
C THR A 153 -27.27 12.55 -6.03
N PRO A 154 -28.50 12.05 -6.22
CA PRO A 154 -28.78 10.61 -6.19
C PRO A 154 -27.91 9.79 -7.16
N THR A 155 -27.45 10.42 -8.24
CA THR A 155 -26.60 9.80 -9.27
C THR A 155 -25.09 10.05 -9.04
N THR A 156 -24.73 11.05 -8.23
CA THR A 156 -23.32 11.43 -8.01
C THR A 156 -23.09 11.69 -6.53
N THR A 157 -22.59 10.68 -5.85
CA THR A 157 -22.19 10.80 -4.45
C THR A 157 -20.80 11.42 -4.37
N THR A 158 -20.67 12.59 -3.74
CA THR A 158 -19.40 13.25 -3.50
C THR A 158 -19.18 13.45 -2.00
N PHE A 159 -17.94 13.31 -1.56
CA PHE A 159 -17.55 13.57 -0.18
C PHE A 159 -16.94 14.96 -0.06
N GLN A 160 -17.16 15.60 1.10
CA GLN A 160 -16.56 16.90 1.36
C GLN A 160 -15.04 16.80 1.29
N PRO A 161 -14.37 17.66 0.49
CA PRO A 161 -12.92 17.68 0.43
C PRO A 161 -12.36 18.11 1.79
N VAL A 162 -11.43 17.33 2.33
CA VAL A 162 -10.73 17.72 3.56
C VAL A 162 -9.84 18.92 3.28
N THR A 163 -10.06 20.04 3.99
CA THR A 163 -9.23 21.24 3.85
C THR A 163 -7.84 21.00 4.42
N TYR A 164 -6.81 21.46 3.72
CA TYR A 164 -5.42 21.30 4.15
C TYR A 164 -4.60 22.55 3.92
N ARG A 165 -3.74 22.90 4.90
CA ARG A 165 -2.80 24.01 4.81
C ARG A 165 -1.41 23.61 4.34
N THR A 166 -1.05 22.31 4.46
CA THR A 166 0.28 21.80 4.12
C THR A 166 0.22 20.63 3.16
N LYS A 167 1.23 20.51 2.29
CA LYS A 167 1.38 19.35 1.39
C LYS A 167 1.45 18.03 2.15
N ARG A 168 2.02 18.03 3.36
CA ARG A 168 2.11 16.84 4.20
C ARG A 168 0.75 16.36 4.62
N TYR A 169 -0.12 17.25 5.09
CA TYR A 169 -1.49 16.88 5.49
C TYR A 169 -2.33 16.46 4.28
N ARG A 170 -2.16 17.13 3.12
CA ARG A 170 -2.80 16.69 1.86
C ARG A 170 -2.49 15.23 1.52
N ASN A 171 -1.25 14.81 1.73
CA ASN A 171 -0.77 13.44 1.45
C ASN A 171 -0.90 12.52 2.68
N SER A 172 -1.62 12.92 3.73
CA SER A 172 -1.97 12.04 4.84
C SER A 172 -3.14 11.12 4.44
N PRO A 173 -3.36 10.01 5.16
CA PRO A 173 -4.36 9.02 4.76
C PRO A 173 -5.75 9.59 4.50
N LEU A 174 -6.31 10.39 5.39
CA LEU A 174 -7.69 10.84 5.30
C LEU A 174 -7.97 11.71 4.05
N PRO A 175 -7.27 12.84 3.80
CA PRO A 175 -7.49 13.62 2.58
C PRO A 175 -7.23 12.82 1.30
N TYR A 176 -6.24 11.93 1.32
CA TYR A 176 -5.92 11.09 0.17
C TYR A 176 -7.03 10.10 -0.13
N LEU A 177 -7.56 9.40 0.89
CA LEU A 177 -8.65 8.43 0.74
C LEU A 177 -9.96 9.11 0.31
N THR A 178 -10.27 10.30 0.84
CA THR A 178 -11.42 11.10 0.39
C THR A 178 -11.32 11.47 -1.10
N ASN A 179 -10.13 11.88 -1.55
CA ASN A 179 -9.90 12.17 -2.96
C ASN A 179 -10.01 10.91 -3.84
N LEU A 180 -9.55 9.75 -3.35
CA LEU A 180 -9.74 8.48 -4.07
C LEU A 180 -11.21 8.10 -4.19
N LEU A 181 -12.01 8.29 -3.15
CA LEU A 181 -13.45 8.05 -3.20
C LEU A 181 -14.12 8.95 -4.23
N ASN A 182 -13.83 10.25 -4.21
CA ASN A 182 -14.38 11.19 -5.19
C ASN A 182 -13.96 10.85 -6.63
N GLY A 183 -12.73 10.38 -6.84
CA GLY A 183 -12.23 9.91 -8.14
C GLY A 183 -12.81 8.56 -8.56
N ALA A 184 -13.03 7.64 -7.62
CA ALA A 184 -13.52 6.29 -7.90
C ALA A 184 -14.99 6.28 -8.38
N TYR A 185 -15.81 7.24 -7.95
CA TYR A 185 -17.19 7.35 -8.41
C TYR A 185 -17.32 7.80 -9.88
N TRP A 186 -16.30 8.45 -10.44
CA TRP A 186 -16.26 8.82 -11.86
C TRP A 186 -15.74 7.71 -12.77
N TRP A 187 -15.21 6.61 -12.20
CA TRP A 187 -14.51 5.54 -12.93
C TRP A 187 -15.07 4.14 -12.63
N GLN A 188 -16.37 3.94 -12.71
CA GLN A 188 -16.97 2.60 -12.73
C GLN A 188 -17.58 2.32 -14.10
N PRO A 189 -17.44 1.09 -14.68
CA PRO A 189 -17.64 -0.21 -14.01
C PRO A 189 -16.72 -1.40 -14.41
N MET A 190 -15.43 -1.32 -14.59
CA MET A 190 -14.74 -2.43 -15.29
C MET A 190 -13.64 -3.22 -14.59
N LYS A 191 -13.35 -3.07 -13.30
CA LYS A 191 -12.22 -3.82 -12.70
C LYS A 191 -12.47 -4.60 -11.39
N TYR A 192 -13.70 -4.79 -10.97
CA TYR A 192 -13.99 -5.54 -9.73
C TYR A 192 -14.47 -6.98 -9.93
N SER A 193 -14.30 -7.59 -11.10
CA SER A 193 -14.69 -8.99 -11.37
C SER A 193 -13.78 -10.03 -10.67
N TYR A 194 -12.70 -9.62 -10.02
CA TYR A 194 -11.77 -10.56 -9.38
C TYR A 194 -11.97 -10.77 -7.87
N LEU A 195 -12.96 -10.13 -7.25
CA LEU A 195 -13.23 -10.29 -5.81
C LEU A 195 -14.34 -11.31 -5.49
N ASN A 196 -14.95 -11.93 -6.50
CA ASN A 196 -16.05 -12.90 -6.31
C ASN A 196 -15.68 -14.35 -6.58
N VAL A 197 -14.44 -14.77 -6.35
CA VAL A 197 -14.11 -16.20 -6.38
C VAL A 197 -13.44 -16.57 -5.06
N ARG A 198 -14.26 -16.84 -4.04
CA ARG A 198 -14.14 -17.82 -2.97
C ARG A 198 -15.13 -17.49 -1.85
N GLY A 199 -16.35 -17.87 -2.10
CA GLY A 199 -17.41 -17.95 -1.08
C GLY A 199 -18.39 -19.00 -1.54
N GLY A 200 -18.01 -20.25 -1.36
CA GLY A 200 -18.85 -21.41 -1.68
C GLY A 200 -18.11 -22.66 -1.27
N LEU A 201 -18.28 -23.04 -0.03
CA LEU A 201 -18.49 -24.35 0.64
C LEU A 201 -18.17 -24.18 2.10
#